data_d44332b5b8a46fdd2ac7e25cbaa86c3a
#
_entry.id   d44332b5b8a46fdd2ac7e25cbaa86c3a
#
_cell.length_a   1.000
_cell.length_b   1.000
_cell.length_c   1.000
_cell.angle_alpha   90.00
_cell.angle_beta   90.00
_cell.angle_gamma   90.00
#
_symmetry.space_group_name_H-M   'P 1'
#
loop_
_entity.id
_entity.type
_entity.pdbx_description
1 polymer ?
#
loop_
_entity_poly.entity_id
_entity_poly.type
_entity_poly.pdbx_seq_one_letter_code
_entity_poly.pdbx_strand_id
1 'polypeptide(L)'
;RGVHANVVRFWPMYPKFIRDKFVEALSKEAMSGKMPRPTDNDWQQCFTRLRDSIVTCACGEETFLTQGEDSFCINCGRKIPKPPVLNCHSGKYDLPLFPGVKLYRCHVDKLSDDYTEVLGEVVRNPNNPGIWGLRNLSDMVWNAETLDGELRSVGKGQIAPVMQIKAIHFPNGLGIIEK
;
A
#
# COMPACT_ATOMS: atom_id res chain seq x y z
N ARG A 1 -38.64 -2.22 -2.05
CA ARG A 1 -37.45 -1.83 -2.83
C ARG A 1 -36.37 -2.82 -2.52
N GLY A 2 -35.99 -3.67 -3.49
CA GLY A 2 -34.98 -4.70 -3.30
C GLY A 2 -33.59 -4.06 -3.12
N VAL A 3 -32.89 -4.49 -2.06
CA VAL A 3 -31.47 -4.18 -1.90
C VAL A 3 -30.72 -5.12 -2.85
N HIS A 4 -29.80 -4.59 -3.67
CA HIS A 4 -28.98 -5.43 -4.55
C HIS A 4 -28.14 -6.40 -3.72
N ALA A 5 -28.39 -7.69 -3.86
CA ALA A 5 -27.73 -8.75 -3.07
C ALA A 5 -26.19 -8.66 -3.16
N ASN A 6 -25.65 -8.31 -4.32
CA ASN A 6 -24.22 -8.13 -4.51
C ASN A 6 -23.64 -6.99 -3.66
N VAL A 7 -24.36 -5.87 -3.50
CA VAL A 7 -23.90 -4.75 -2.65
C VAL A 7 -23.82 -5.20 -1.21
N VAL A 8 -24.87 -5.88 -0.70
CA VAL A 8 -24.89 -6.40 0.68
C VAL A 8 -23.75 -7.39 0.91
N ARG A 9 -23.50 -8.26 -0.05
CA ARG A 9 -22.46 -9.30 0.03
C ARG A 9 -21.05 -8.72 -0.01
N PHE A 10 -20.77 -7.81 -0.94
CA PHE A 10 -19.39 -7.37 -1.22
C PHE A 10 -19.00 -6.09 -0.50
N TRP A 11 -19.97 -5.22 -0.13
CA TRP A 11 -19.66 -3.99 0.58
C TRP A 11 -18.83 -4.15 1.87
N PRO A 12 -19.12 -5.13 2.74
CA PRO A 12 -18.30 -5.36 3.94
C PRO A 12 -16.86 -5.81 3.67
N MET A 13 -16.57 -6.31 2.46
CA MET A 13 -15.22 -6.76 2.07
C MET A 13 -14.25 -5.61 1.82
N TYR A 14 -14.78 -4.43 1.48
CA TYR A 14 -13.93 -3.26 1.31
C TYR A 14 -13.46 -2.71 2.66
N PRO A 15 -12.20 -2.18 2.73
CA PRO A 15 -11.69 -1.52 3.92
C PRO A 15 -12.61 -0.40 4.40
N LYS A 16 -12.66 -0.20 5.73
CA LYS A 16 -13.56 0.78 6.35
C LYS A 16 -13.37 2.19 5.78
N PHE A 17 -12.12 2.61 5.56
CA PHE A 17 -11.83 3.97 5.10
C PHE A 17 -12.48 4.32 3.76
N ILE A 18 -12.52 3.38 2.78
CA ILE A 18 -13.19 3.62 1.49
C ILE A 18 -14.70 3.65 1.65
N ARG A 19 -15.26 2.76 2.48
CA ARG A 19 -16.69 2.74 2.77
C ARG A 19 -17.14 4.03 3.44
N ASP A 20 -16.38 4.52 4.42
CA ASP A 20 -16.64 5.78 5.10
C ASP A 20 -16.60 6.97 4.12
N LYS A 21 -15.63 6.97 3.18
CA LYS A 21 -15.51 8.02 2.16
C LYS A 21 -16.74 8.07 1.25
N PHE A 22 -17.28 6.92 0.85
CA PHE A 22 -18.54 6.87 0.09
C PHE A 22 -19.74 7.35 0.92
N VAL A 23 -19.82 6.96 2.20
CA VAL A 23 -20.89 7.42 3.11
C VAL A 23 -20.82 8.93 3.30
N GLU A 24 -19.63 9.50 3.50
CA GLU A 24 -19.41 10.95 3.57
C GLU A 24 -19.91 11.66 2.31
N ALA A 25 -19.47 11.21 1.14
CA ALA A 25 -19.79 11.82 -0.15
C ALA A 25 -21.29 11.81 -0.50
N LEU A 26 -21.98 10.75 -0.06
CA LEU A 26 -23.40 10.50 -0.37
C LEU A 26 -24.32 10.78 0.82
N SER A 27 -23.83 11.40 1.89
CA SER A 27 -24.64 11.81 3.05
C SER A 27 -25.71 12.83 2.65
N LYS A 28 -26.80 12.91 3.40
CA LYS A 28 -27.85 13.90 3.16
C LYS A 28 -27.30 15.33 3.24
N GLU A 29 -26.38 15.57 4.14
CA GLU A 29 -25.71 16.84 4.37
C GLU A 29 -24.87 17.26 3.16
N ALA A 30 -24.05 16.34 2.64
CA ALA A 30 -23.25 16.56 1.44
C ALA A 30 -24.12 16.74 0.18
N MET A 31 -25.16 15.90 0.03
CA MET A 31 -26.09 15.99 -1.10
C MET A 31 -26.94 17.26 -1.09
N SER A 32 -27.21 17.82 0.09
CA SER A 32 -27.97 19.09 0.24
C SER A 32 -27.07 20.35 0.24
N GLY A 33 -25.74 20.18 0.09
CA GLY A 33 -24.79 21.29 0.10
C GLY A 33 -24.50 21.86 1.49
N LYS A 34 -24.96 21.23 2.56
CA LYS A 34 -24.67 21.64 3.95
C LYS A 34 -23.27 21.28 4.42
N MET A 35 -22.67 20.28 3.80
CA MET A 35 -21.27 19.89 4.02
C MET A 35 -20.53 19.81 2.68
N PRO A 36 -19.23 20.14 2.66
CA PRO A 36 -18.43 19.96 1.45
C PRO A 36 -18.36 18.49 1.08
N ARG A 37 -18.35 18.20 -0.21
CA ARG A 37 -18.08 16.86 -0.73
C ARG A 37 -16.58 16.61 -0.83
N PRO A 38 -16.12 15.35 -0.75
CA PRO A 38 -14.75 15.02 -1.04
C PRO A 38 -14.33 15.55 -2.42
N THR A 39 -13.16 16.16 -2.48
CA THR A 39 -12.56 16.66 -3.72
C THR A 39 -11.99 15.54 -4.57
N ASP A 40 -11.63 15.83 -5.81
CA ASP A 40 -10.94 14.86 -6.68
C ASP A 40 -9.62 14.37 -6.06
N ASN A 41 -8.89 15.26 -5.37
CA ASN A 41 -7.66 14.88 -4.64
C ASN A 41 -7.95 13.93 -3.46
N ASP A 42 -9.03 14.15 -2.71
CA ASP A 42 -9.44 13.24 -1.63
C ASP A 42 -9.77 11.85 -2.17
N TRP A 43 -10.46 11.79 -3.32
CA TRP A 43 -10.76 10.53 -3.99
C TRP A 43 -9.50 9.86 -4.53
N GLN A 44 -8.59 10.62 -5.14
CA GLN A 44 -7.33 10.09 -5.65
C GLN A 44 -6.49 9.47 -4.53
N GLN A 45 -6.34 10.16 -3.41
CA GLN A 45 -5.63 9.62 -2.23
C GLN A 45 -6.34 8.36 -1.69
N CYS A 46 -7.66 8.38 -1.60
CA CYS A 46 -8.45 7.26 -1.12
C CYS A 46 -8.29 6.01 -2.01
N PHE A 47 -8.36 6.16 -3.34
CA PHE A 47 -8.18 5.06 -4.27
C PHE A 47 -6.73 4.58 -4.38
N THR A 48 -5.76 5.49 -4.23
CA THR A 48 -4.34 5.10 -4.13
C THR A 48 -4.12 4.21 -2.91
N ARG A 49 -4.62 4.62 -1.75
CA ARG A 49 -4.57 3.80 -0.52
C ARG A 49 -5.29 2.46 -0.70
N LEU A 50 -6.43 2.44 -1.39
CA LEU A 50 -7.16 1.19 -1.66
C LEU A 50 -6.33 0.25 -2.52
N ARG A 51 -5.76 0.74 -3.62
CA ARG A 51 -4.85 -0.02 -4.50
C ARG A 51 -3.66 -0.57 -3.72
N ASP A 52 -3.04 0.26 -2.90
CA ASP A 52 -1.84 -0.09 -2.15
C ASP A 52 -2.12 -1.13 -1.05
N SER A 53 -3.38 -1.27 -0.63
CA SER A 53 -3.82 -2.29 0.33
C SER A 53 -4.09 -3.66 -0.29
N ILE A 54 -4.07 -3.79 -1.63
CA ILE A 54 -4.33 -5.05 -2.32
C ILE A 54 -3.11 -5.96 -2.23
N VAL A 55 -3.35 -7.19 -1.79
CA VAL A 55 -2.34 -8.25 -1.73
C VAL A 55 -2.91 -9.57 -2.27
N THR A 56 -2.05 -10.41 -2.82
CA THR A 56 -2.46 -11.71 -3.36
C THR A 56 -2.26 -12.80 -2.32
N CYS A 57 -3.34 -13.47 -1.94
CA CYS A 57 -3.31 -14.64 -1.06
C CYS A 57 -2.61 -15.82 -1.75
N ALA A 58 -2.12 -16.79 -0.97
CA ALA A 58 -1.53 -18.02 -1.50
C ALA A 58 -2.50 -18.88 -2.33
N CYS A 59 -3.82 -18.63 -2.28
CA CYS A 59 -4.81 -19.27 -3.17
C CYS A 59 -4.97 -18.55 -4.52
N GLY A 60 -4.22 -17.46 -4.76
CA GLY A 60 -4.30 -16.65 -5.97
C GLY A 60 -5.32 -15.51 -5.95
N GLU A 61 -6.17 -15.44 -4.92
CA GLU A 61 -7.18 -14.38 -4.80
C GLU A 61 -6.58 -13.08 -4.28
N GLU A 62 -7.01 -11.96 -4.84
CA GLU A 62 -6.71 -10.63 -4.31
C GLU A 62 -7.58 -10.31 -3.11
N THR A 63 -6.99 -9.70 -2.10
CA THR A 63 -7.69 -9.29 -0.89
C THR A 63 -7.10 -7.99 -0.36
N PHE A 64 -7.78 -7.35 0.59
CA PHE A 64 -7.31 -6.10 1.18
C PHE A 64 -6.63 -6.36 2.51
N LEU A 65 -5.46 -5.72 2.73
CA LEU A 65 -4.87 -5.59 4.05
C LEU A 65 -5.49 -4.41 4.79
N THR A 66 -5.99 -4.68 5.98
CA THR A 66 -6.56 -3.66 6.86
C THR A 66 -5.54 -3.32 7.95
N GLN A 67 -5.12 -2.06 8.03
CA GLN A 67 -4.20 -1.62 9.07
C GLN A 67 -4.82 -1.78 10.47
N GLY A 68 -4.02 -2.29 11.39
CA GLY A 68 -4.43 -2.47 12.79
C GLY A 68 -5.32 -3.68 13.07
N GLU A 69 -5.94 -4.28 12.06
CA GLU A 69 -6.83 -5.43 12.20
C GLU A 69 -6.24 -6.69 11.55
N ASP A 70 -6.76 -7.86 11.91
CA ASP A 70 -6.44 -9.09 11.20
C ASP A 70 -7.17 -9.13 9.85
N SER A 71 -6.43 -9.39 8.78
CA SER A 71 -6.99 -9.51 7.44
C SER A 71 -7.11 -10.98 7.05
N PHE A 72 -8.20 -11.31 6.36
CA PHE A 72 -8.48 -12.67 5.91
C PHE A 72 -8.78 -12.67 4.41
N CYS A 73 -8.33 -13.70 3.73
CA CYS A 73 -8.64 -13.88 2.31
C CYS A 73 -10.15 -14.00 2.10
N ILE A 74 -10.70 -13.21 1.20
CA ILE A 74 -12.14 -13.19 0.89
C ILE A 74 -12.65 -14.49 0.25
N ASN A 75 -11.76 -15.29 -0.36
CA ASN A 75 -12.11 -16.54 -1.02
C ASN A 75 -11.91 -17.76 -0.09
N CYS A 76 -10.69 -17.94 0.47
CA CYS A 76 -10.37 -19.16 1.22
C CYS A 76 -10.41 -18.99 2.75
N GLY A 77 -10.69 -17.79 3.26
CA GLY A 77 -10.75 -17.48 4.70
C GLY A 77 -9.41 -17.54 5.44
N ARG A 78 -8.29 -17.79 4.74
CA ARG A 78 -6.97 -17.86 5.36
C ARG A 78 -6.56 -16.49 5.88
N LYS A 79 -6.01 -16.45 7.09
CA LYS A 79 -5.41 -15.24 7.66
C LYS A 79 -4.21 -14.80 6.82
N ILE A 80 -4.17 -13.53 6.45
CA ILE A 80 -3.05 -12.90 5.76
C ILE A 80 -2.04 -12.44 6.82
N PRO A 81 -0.76 -12.82 6.73
CA PRO A 81 0.26 -12.33 7.65
C PRO A 81 0.36 -10.81 7.59
N LYS A 82 0.55 -10.15 8.74
CA LYS A 82 0.81 -8.70 8.79
C LYS A 82 2.25 -8.45 8.29
N PRO A 83 2.44 -7.77 7.15
CA PRO A 83 3.76 -7.41 6.68
C PRO A 83 4.26 -6.16 7.42
N PRO A 84 5.57 -5.88 7.40
CA PRO A 84 6.07 -4.54 7.67
C PRO A 84 5.44 -3.51 6.71
N VAL A 85 5.33 -2.28 7.16
CA VAL A 85 4.74 -1.17 6.38
C VAL A 85 5.84 -0.16 6.04
N LEU A 86 5.93 0.24 4.78
CA LEU A 86 6.75 1.36 4.36
C LEU A 86 5.92 2.64 4.43
N ASN A 87 6.21 3.45 5.43
CA ASN A 87 5.62 4.77 5.61
C ASN A 87 6.38 5.80 4.75
N CYS A 88 5.75 6.28 3.68
CA CYS A 88 6.34 7.24 2.77
C CYS A 88 5.84 8.66 3.05
N HIS A 89 6.78 9.63 2.98
CA HIS A 89 6.49 11.06 3.07
C HIS A 89 5.71 11.45 4.33
N SER A 90 6.18 10.96 5.50
CA SER A 90 5.61 11.27 6.82
C SER A 90 4.13 10.88 6.94
N GLY A 91 3.76 9.71 6.45
CA GLY A 91 2.40 9.14 6.57
C GLY A 91 1.44 9.52 5.44
N LYS A 92 1.93 10.14 4.36
CA LYS A 92 1.09 10.35 3.17
C LYS A 92 0.68 9.02 2.54
N TYR A 93 1.59 8.04 2.53
CA TYR A 93 1.34 6.69 2.01
C TYR A 93 1.88 5.64 2.96
N ASP A 94 1.07 4.64 3.29
CA ASP A 94 1.42 3.45 4.06
C ASP A 94 1.33 2.24 3.13
N LEU A 95 2.48 1.76 2.71
CA LEU A 95 2.58 0.67 1.75
C LEU A 95 2.92 -0.64 2.45
N PRO A 96 2.04 -1.64 2.47
CA PRO A 96 2.36 -2.95 3.05
C PRO A 96 3.45 -3.61 2.22
N LEU A 97 4.57 -3.96 2.85
CA LEU A 97 5.68 -4.63 2.17
C LEU A 97 5.38 -6.14 2.00
N PHE A 98 4.35 -6.44 1.24
CA PHE A 98 3.92 -7.81 0.92
C PHE A 98 4.37 -8.18 -0.51
N PRO A 99 4.81 -9.41 -0.77
CA PRO A 99 5.25 -9.83 -2.10
C PRO A 99 4.21 -9.58 -3.19
N GLY A 100 4.64 -8.92 -4.27
CA GLY A 100 3.79 -8.48 -5.37
C GLY A 100 3.32 -7.04 -5.28
N VAL A 101 3.43 -6.39 -4.11
CA VAL A 101 3.12 -4.97 -3.95
C VAL A 101 4.15 -4.11 -4.70
N LYS A 102 3.66 -3.09 -5.41
CA LYS A 102 4.48 -2.21 -6.25
C LYS A 102 4.65 -0.84 -5.62
N LEU A 103 5.84 -0.29 -5.75
CA LEU A 103 6.12 1.12 -5.46
C LEU A 103 5.95 1.93 -6.73
N TYR A 104 5.10 2.93 -6.66
CA TYR A 104 4.91 3.88 -7.74
C TYR A 104 5.73 5.15 -7.51
N ARG A 105 5.89 5.98 -8.53
CA ARG A 105 6.68 7.22 -8.44
C ARG A 105 6.22 8.11 -7.28
N CYS A 106 4.92 8.23 -7.03
CA CYS A 106 4.36 9.00 -5.91
C CYS A 106 4.84 8.53 -4.51
N HIS A 107 5.25 7.25 -4.36
CA HIS A 107 5.80 6.73 -3.09
C HIS A 107 7.29 7.04 -2.94
N VAL A 108 8.01 7.18 -4.05
CA VAL A 108 9.47 7.35 -4.10
C VAL A 108 9.86 8.83 -4.16
N ASP A 109 9.06 9.63 -4.86
CA ASP A 109 9.29 11.06 -5.07
C ASP A 109 8.13 11.87 -4.49
N LYS A 110 8.40 12.58 -3.38
CA LYS A 110 7.40 13.42 -2.69
C LYS A 110 6.87 14.59 -3.51
N LEU A 111 7.57 14.96 -4.59
CA LEU A 111 7.20 16.07 -5.48
C LEU A 111 6.39 15.59 -6.68
N SER A 112 6.17 14.27 -6.82
CA SER A 112 5.49 13.68 -7.96
C SER A 112 4.06 13.27 -7.62
N ASP A 113 3.15 13.59 -8.53
CA ASP A 113 1.77 13.09 -8.55
C ASP A 113 1.57 11.99 -9.62
N ASP A 114 2.64 11.31 -10.02
CA ASP A 114 2.54 10.14 -10.91
C ASP A 114 2.25 8.88 -10.10
N TYR A 115 1.04 8.38 -10.27
CA TYR A 115 0.49 7.19 -9.61
C TYR A 115 0.60 5.93 -10.47
N THR A 116 1.24 5.99 -11.64
CA THR A 116 1.23 4.92 -12.65
C THR A 116 2.60 4.28 -12.89
N GLU A 117 3.67 5.07 -12.86
CA GLU A 117 5.01 4.59 -13.11
C GLU A 117 5.52 3.74 -11.94
N VAL A 118 5.84 2.48 -12.22
CA VAL A 118 6.36 1.53 -11.22
C VAL A 118 7.87 1.69 -11.11
N LEU A 119 8.35 2.06 -9.92
CA LEU A 119 9.76 2.24 -9.62
C LEU A 119 10.35 1.14 -8.73
N GLY A 120 9.50 0.30 -8.13
CA GLY A 120 9.94 -0.82 -7.32
C GLY A 120 8.86 -1.85 -7.09
N GLU A 121 9.25 -3.00 -6.56
CA GLU A 121 8.33 -4.08 -6.20
C GLU A 121 8.85 -4.90 -5.03
N VAL A 122 7.94 -5.44 -4.23
CA VAL A 122 8.30 -6.40 -3.18
C VAL A 122 8.38 -7.79 -3.76
N VAL A 123 9.54 -8.44 -3.64
CA VAL A 123 9.81 -9.76 -4.21
C VAL A 123 10.16 -10.78 -3.13
N ARG A 124 9.83 -12.04 -3.36
CA ARG A 124 10.28 -13.17 -2.52
C ARG A 124 11.68 -13.59 -2.90
N ASN A 125 12.45 -14.03 -1.91
CA ASN A 125 13.68 -14.73 -2.18
C ASN A 125 13.36 -16.11 -2.79
N PRO A 126 13.86 -16.46 -3.98
CA PRO A 126 13.55 -17.72 -4.63
C PRO A 126 14.03 -18.94 -3.83
N ASN A 127 15.14 -18.80 -3.07
CA ASN A 127 15.72 -19.88 -2.27
C ASN A 127 15.12 -19.99 -0.86
N ASN A 128 14.48 -18.91 -0.37
CA ASN A 128 13.80 -18.89 0.91
C ASN A 128 12.52 -18.01 0.82
N PRO A 129 11.36 -18.59 0.49
CA PRO A 129 10.11 -17.86 0.29
C PRO A 129 9.61 -17.08 1.52
N GLY A 130 10.12 -17.38 2.72
CA GLY A 130 9.83 -16.63 3.94
C GLY A 130 10.59 -15.29 4.05
N ILE A 131 11.60 -15.09 3.19
CA ILE A 131 12.36 -13.84 3.12
C ILE A 131 11.92 -13.07 1.89
N TRP A 132 11.65 -11.79 2.07
CA TRP A 132 11.35 -10.90 0.96
C TRP A 132 12.13 -9.60 1.05
N GLY A 133 12.17 -8.88 -0.06
CA GLY A 133 12.90 -7.64 -0.19
C GLY A 133 12.26 -6.69 -1.19
N LEU A 134 12.64 -5.46 -1.11
CA LEU A 134 12.22 -4.41 -2.02
C LEU A 134 13.23 -4.27 -3.16
N ARG A 135 12.81 -4.62 -4.39
CA ARG A 135 13.59 -4.51 -5.61
C ARG A 135 13.44 -3.10 -6.19
N ASN A 136 14.57 -2.49 -6.50
CA ASN A 136 14.59 -1.23 -7.25
C ASN A 136 14.47 -1.53 -8.76
N LEU A 137 13.44 -1.01 -9.41
CA LEU A 137 13.22 -1.12 -10.87
C LEU A 137 13.60 0.15 -11.62
N SER A 138 13.88 1.24 -10.89
CA SER A 138 14.20 2.54 -11.47
C SER A 138 15.69 2.68 -11.81
N ASP A 139 16.04 3.70 -12.60
CA ASP A 139 17.42 4.09 -12.85
C ASP A 139 18.03 4.93 -11.71
N MET A 140 17.22 5.29 -10.71
CA MET A 140 17.67 6.00 -9.52
C MET A 140 18.35 5.05 -8.54
N VAL A 141 19.41 5.50 -7.89
CA VAL A 141 20.02 4.78 -6.77
C VAL A 141 19.28 5.14 -5.47
N TRP A 142 18.81 4.14 -4.76
CA TRP A 142 18.26 4.29 -3.41
C TRP A 142 19.33 3.98 -2.37
N ASN A 143 19.19 4.51 -1.16
CA ASN A 143 20.08 4.16 -0.05
C ASN A 143 19.23 3.51 1.06
N ALA A 144 19.41 2.21 1.24
CA ALA A 144 18.77 1.45 2.31
C ALA A 144 19.56 1.62 3.60
N GLU A 145 18.90 2.09 4.66
CA GLU A 145 19.48 2.20 6.00
C GLU A 145 19.21 0.92 6.77
N THR A 146 20.29 0.22 7.15
CA THR A 146 20.21 -1.01 7.95
C THR A 146 19.77 -0.73 9.38
N LEU A 147 19.44 -1.79 10.14
CA LEU A 147 19.10 -1.67 11.56
C LEU A 147 20.25 -1.08 12.38
N ASP A 148 21.50 -1.34 11.97
CA ASP A 148 22.72 -0.83 12.62
C ASP A 148 23.09 0.59 12.16
N GLY A 149 22.32 1.19 11.24
CA GLY A 149 22.53 2.55 10.76
C GLY A 149 23.46 2.70 9.56
N GLU A 150 23.96 1.58 8.98
CA GLU A 150 24.74 1.64 7.74
C GLU A 150 23.84 1.98 6.54
N LEU A 151 24.37 2.79 5.63
CA LEU A 151 23.73 3.07 4.35
C LEU A 151 24.28 2.15 3.27
N ARG A 152 23.40 1.41 2.60
CA ARG A 152 23.74 0.53 1.48
C ARG A 152 23.03 0.98 0.21
N SER A 153 23.80 1.23 -0.82
CA SER A 153 23.25 1.62 -2.13
C SER A 153 22.48 0.45 -2.75
N VAL A 154 21.32 0.77 -3.31
CA VAL A 154 20.42 -0.17 -4.00
C VAL A 154 20.19 0.36 -5.41
N GLY A 155 21.00 -0.10 -6.35
CA GLY A 155 20.89 0.24 -7.77
C GLY A 155 19.76 -0.53 -8.46
N LYS A 156 19.54 -0.24 -9.75
CA LYS A 156 18.53 -0.92 -10.59
C LYS A 156 18.69 -2.45 -10.56
N GLY A 157 17.59 -3.14 -10.32
CA GLY A 157 17.55 -4.60 -10.21
C GLY A 157 18.01 -5.17 -8.87
N GLN A 158 18.66 -4.38 -8.03
CA GLN A 158 19.10 -4.82 -6.69
C GLN A 158 17.94 -4.84 -5.70
N ILE A 159 18.11 -5.62 -4.63
CA ILE A 159 17.08 -5.88 -3.63
C ILE A 159 17.57 -5.47 -2.25
N ALA A 160 16.79 -4.66 -1.55
CA ALA A 160 16.98 -4.35 -0.14
C ALA A 160 16.15 -5.33 0.70
N PRO A 161 16.77 -6.16 1.60
CA PRO A 161 16.04 -7.10 2.44
C PRO A 161 15.18 -6.37 3.47
N VAL A 162 13.86 -6.47 3.38
CA VAL A 162 12.89 -5.71 4.19
C VAL A 162 13.12 -5.87 5.71
N MET A 163 13.47 -7.07 6.15
CA MET A 163 13.66 -7.35 7.58
C MET A 163 14.98 -6.84 8.16
N GLN A 164 15.94 -6.43 7.31
CA GLN A 164 17.28 -5.97 7.71
C GLN A 164 17.46 -4.46 7.65
N ILE A 165 16.47 -3.74 7.14
CA ILE A 165 16.51 -2.29 6.99
C ILE A 165 15.42 -1.62 7.82
N LYS A 166 15.64 -0.37 8.20
CA LYS A 166 14.70 0.48 8.93
C LYS A 166 14.15 1.64 8.10
N ALA A 167 14.89 2.03 7.05
CA ALA A 167 14.46 3.10 6.15
C ALA A 167 15.05 2.92 4.74
N ILE A 168 14.42 3.58 3.76
CA ILE A 168 14.96 3.77 2.41
C ILE A 168 14.94 5.27 2.10
N HIS A 169 16.12 5.79 1.79
CA HIS A 169 16.31 7.15 1.32
C HIS A 169 16.25 7.13 -0.20
N PHE A 170 15.19 7.71 -0.75
CA PHE A 170 15.05 7.97 -2.16
C PHE A 170 15.65 9.35 -2.50
N PRO A 171 15.99 9.66 -3.76
CA PRO A 171 16.54 10.97 -4.13
C PRO A 171 15.68 12.16 -3.66
N ASN A 172 14.35 12.03 -3.75
CA ASN A 172 13.40 13.07 -3.37
C ASN A 172 12.41 12.63 -2.29
N GLY A 173 12.77 11.65 -1.46
CA GLY A 173 11.84 11.11 -0.47
C GLY A 173 12.48 10.22 0.58
N LEU A 174 11.70 9.89 1.57
CA LEU A 174 12.06 8.97 2.65
C LEU A 174 10.91 8.01 2.90
N GLY A 175 11.23 6.73 2.98
CA GLY A 175 10.35 5.68 3.45
C GLY A 175 10.89 5.07 4.74
N ILE A 176 10.10 5.07 5.80
CA ILE A 176 10.43 4.44 7.09
C ILE A 176 9.70 3.10 7.17
N ILE A 177 10.40 2.06 7.61
CA ILE A 177 9.83 0.72 7.74
C ILE A 177 9.38 0.49 9.19
N GLU A 178 8.08 0.34 9.37
CA GLU A 178 7.43 -0.04 10.61
C GLU A 178 7.16 -1.55 10.60
N LYS A 179 7.51 -2.24 11.71
CA LYS A 179 7.42 -3.72 11.85
C LYS A 179 6.35 -4.12 12.84
#